data_0bfad1a98f8a57e4ebf30817ed1617f8
#
_entry.id   0bfad1a98f8a57e4ebf30817ed1617f8
#
_cell.length_a   1.000
_cell.length_b   1.000
_cell.length_c   1.000
_cell.angle_alpha   90.00
_cell.angle_beta   90.00
_cell.angle_gamma   90.00
#
_symmetry.space_group_name_H-M   'P 1'
#
loop_
_entity.id
_entity.type
_entity.pdbx_description
1 polymer ?
#
loop_
_entity_poly.entity_id
_entity_poly.type
_entity_poly.pdbx_seq_one_letter_code
_entity_poly.pdbx_strand_id
1 'polypeptide(L)'
;VHTTASDGKYQPREVVRLAAGKGITSLAITDHDTLSGLQEAQAECSKYGLKFIPGIELSTSYAEKEIHLLGYNIDRTSRSLNAALTELQNARRHRIEKMVKKLADSGIPITMQTVQSKSAGSSIGRPHIALVLKELGIVKTIDEGIKNYLSPGCPAYVPRYRLSPFEAIDLIKEANGIPVLAHPGISTPLELIPNLINYGLQGIEVYHPKHTADQIVFYLHFIADTAKSLLITGGSDFHGYEKTDYANFGAMKVPLRSLRILKSYRPG
;
A
#
# COMPACT_ATOMS: atom_id res chain seq x y z
N VAL A 1 -0.60 7.81 1.57
CA VAL A 1 -1.41 8.23 0.43
C VAL A 1 -0.90 7.64 -0.85
N HIS A 2 -1.83 7.34 -1.80
CA HIS A 2 -1.57 6.61 -3.03
C HIS A 2 -1.70 7.49 -4.26
N THR A 3 -0.96 7.13 -5.31
CA THR A 3 -0.93 7.85 -6.58
C THR A 3 -1.15 6.89 -7.75
N THR A 4 -1.15 7.39 -8.98
CA THR A 4 -1.17 6.54 -10.18
C THR A 4 0.06 5.64 -10.32
N ALA A 5 1.06 5.78 -9.47
CA ALA A 5 2.20 4.85 -9.41
C ALA A 5 1.76 3.47 -8.88
N SER A 6 0.71 3.40 -8.06
CA SER A 6 0.07 2.15 -7.61
C SER A 6 -1.39 2.09 -8.04
N ASP A 7 -2.31 2.44 -7.17
CA ASP A 7 -3.75 2.32 -7.33
C ASP A 7 -4.53 3.59 -6.95
N GLY A 8 -3.84 4.71 -6.77
CA GLY A 8 -4.47 6.01 -6.61
C GLY A 8 -4.93 6.61 -7.95
N LYS A 9 -5.89 7.51 -7.88
CA LYS A 9 -6.50 8.17 -9.04
C LYS A 9 -5.62 9.28 -9.65
N TYR A 10 -4.82 9.95 -8.82
CA TYR A 10 -4.08 11.16 -9.20
C TYR A 10 -2.60 10.89 -9.37
N GLN A 11 -1.97 11.62 -10.30
CA GLN A 11 -0.53 11.61 -10.47
C GLN A 11 0.16 12.15 -9.19
N PRO A 12 1.41 11.75 -8.91
CA PRO A 12 2.13 12.20 -7.71
C PRO A 12 2.12 13.71 -7.53
N ARG A 13 2.36 14.48 -8.61
CA ARG A 13 2.30 15.96 -8.60
C ARG A 13 0.91 16.52 -8.28
N GLU A 14 -0.15 15.84 -8.70
CA GLU A 14 -1.52 16.30 -8.44
C GLU A 14 -1.89 16.10 -6.97
N VAL A 15 -1.47 14.96 -6.37
CA VAL A 15 -1.64 14.71 -4.93
C VAL A 15 -0.92 15.78 -4.11
N VAL A 16 0.30 16.15 -4.50
CA VAL A 16 1.05 17.23 -3.84
C VAL A 16 0.31 18.57 -3.93
N ARG A 17 -0.23 18.92 -5.09
CA ARG A 17 -1.02 20.16 -5.28
C ARG A 17 -2.29 20.17 -4.42
N LEU A 18 -2.99 19.04 -4.36
CA LEU A 18 -4.15 18.88 -3.48
C LEU A 18 -3.76 19.07 -2.01
N ALA A 19 -2.62 18.50 -1.57
CA ALA A 19 -2.10 18.67 -0.23
C ALA A 19 -1.76 20.13 0.08
N ALA A 20 -1.08 20.82 -0.82
CA ALA A 20 -0.76 22.24 -0.71
C ALA A 20 -2.03 23.10 -0.58
N GLY A 21 -3.03 22.85 -1.43
CA GLY A 21 -4.33 23.55 -1.41
C GLY A 21 -5.12 23.35 -0.12
N LYS A 22 -4.85 22.28 0.63
CA LYS A 22 -5.43 21.99 1.95
C LYS A 22 -4.58 22.51 3.12
N GLY A 23 -3.46 23.20 2.85
CA GLY A 23 -2.56 23.70 3.89
C GLY A 23 -1.74 22.61 4.60
N ILE A 24 -1.60 21.43 4.01
CA ILE A 24 -0.74 20.37 4.53
C ILE A 24 0.71 20.83 4.38
N THR A 25 1.50 20.72 5.44
CA THR A 25 2.90 21.16 5.47
C THR A 25 3.92 20.05 5.29
N SER A 26 3.49 18.79 5.45
CA SER A 26 4.35 17.60 5.32
C SER A 26 3.54 16.45 4.73
N LEU A 27 4.09 15.76 3.75
CA LEU A 27 3.42 14.69 3.01
C LEU A 27 4.34 13.50 2.83
N ALA A 28 3.82 12.29 3.07
CA ALA A 28 4.43 11.04 2.64
C ALA A 28 3.61 10.44 1.49
N ILE A 29 4.27 10.07 0.41
CA ILE A 29 3.70 9.19 -0.62
C ILE A 29 4.11 7.77 -0.25
N THR A 30 3.13 6.86 -0.21
CA THR A 30 3.27 5.48 0.27
C THR A 30 2.56 4.51 -0.68
N ASP A 31 2.89 4.60 -1.98
CA ASP A 31 2.33 3.75 -3.01
C ASP A 31 2.59 2.26 -2.73
N HIS A 32 1.63 1.39 -3.08
CA HIS A 32 1.75 -0.05 -2.90
C HIS A 32 2.85 -0.66 -3.76
N ASP A 33 3.81 -1.31 -3.11
CA ASP A 33 4.88 -2.12 -3.71
C ASP A 33 5.69 -1.39 -4.82
N THR A 34 5.81 -0.06 -4.72
CA THR A 34 6.56 0.74 -5.71
C THR A 34 7.11 2.05 -5.14
N LEU A 35 8.23 2.50 -5.69
CA LEU A 35 8.87 3.79 -5.39
C LEU A 35 8.78 4.78 -6.55
N SER A 36 8.11 4.40 -7.66
CA SER A 36 8.17 5.15 -8.94
C SER A 36 7.58 6.56 -8.84
N GLY A 37 6.60 6.79 -7.95
CA GLY A 37 5.98 8.11 -7.73
C GLY A 37 6.80 9.10 -6.92
N LEU A 38 7.82 8.63 -6.19
CA LEU A 38 8.52 9.44 -5.18
C LEU A 38 9.33 10.60 -5.76
N GLN A 39 9.95 10.41 -6.93
CA GLN A 39 10.78 11.46 -7.54
C GLN A 39 9.93 12.64 -8.01
N GLU A 40 8.82 12.37 -8.66
CA GLU A 40 7.89 13.40 -9.12
C GLU A 40 7.27 14.15 -7.93
N ALA A 41 6.80 13.40 -6.92
CA ALA A 41 6.23 14.00 -5.70
C ALA A 41 7.22 14.89 -4.96
N GLN A 42 8.47 14.45 -4.81
CA GLN A 42 9.53 15.23 -4.15
C GLN A 42 9.80 16.56 -4.89
N ALA A 43 9.92 16.50 -6.22
CA ALA A 43 10.14 17.68 -7.04
C ALA A 43 8.98 18.68 -6.91
N GLU A 44 7.74 18.19 -6.89
CA GLU A 44 6.57 19.04 -6.73
C GLU A 44 6.44 19.59 -5.30
N CYS A 45 6.70 18.79 -4.26
CA CYS A 45 6.73 19.26 -2.86
C CYS A 45 7.67 20.46 -2.68
N SER A 46 8.85 20.43 -3.33
CA SER A 46 9.83 21.53 -3.27
C SER A 46 9.27 22.83 -3.83
N LYS A 47 8.42 22.80 -4.86
CA LYS A 47 7.80 23.99 -5.46
C LYS A 47 6.78 24.65 -4.52
N TYR A 48 6.11 23.85 -3.71
CA TYR A 48 5.07 24.33 -2.79
C TYR A 48 5.56 24.48 -1.34
N GLY A 49 6.85 24.26 -1.08
CA GLY A 49 7.42 24.36 0.27
C GLY A 49 6.93 23.25 1.22
N LEU A 50 6.37 22.16 0.71
CA LEU A 50 5.98 21.01 1.53
C LEU A 50 7.19 20.17 1.89
N LYS A 51 7.24 19.71 3.15
CA LYS A 51 8.22 18.72 3.56
C LYS A 51 7.82 17.35 3.00
N PHE A 52 8.64 16.81 2.13
CA PHE A 52 8.45 15.46 1.59
C PHE A 52 9.09 14.41 2.49
N ILE A 53 8.38 13.31 2.71
CA ILE A 53 8.85 12.11 3.40
C ILE A 53 8.73 10.95 2.40
N PRO A 54 9.86 10.41 1.90
CA PRO A 54 9.80 9.27 0.98
C PRO A 54 9.27 8.05 1.74
N GLY A 55 8.27 7.40 1.17
CA GLY A 55 7.64 6.25 1.80
C GLY A 55 7.27 5.16 0.79
N ILE A 56 6.80 4.06 1.32
CA ILE A 56 6.25 2.91 0.60
C ILE A 56 5.22 2.21 1.48
N GLU A 57 4.24 1.55 0.88
CA GLU A 57 3.39 0.59 1.56
C GLU A 57 3.60 -0.80 0.96
N LEU A 58 4.21 -1.71 1.74
CA LEU A 58 4.45 -3.09 1.33
C LEU A 58 3.25 -3.96 1.65
N SER A 59 2.72 -4.62 0.61
CA SER A 59 1.64 -5.60 0.73
C SER A 59 2.22 -6.94 1.20
N THR A 60 1.86 -7.37 2.41
CA THR A 60 2.32 -8.63 2.99
C THR A 60 1.16 -9.56 3.32
N SER A 61 1.45 -10.79 3.74
CA SER A 61 0.43 -11.70 4.25
C SER A 61 0.92 -12.50 5.45
N TYR A 62 0.01 -12.74 6.38
CA TYR A 62 0.22 -13.61 7.54
C TYR A 62 -1.06 -14.39 7.82
N ALA A 63 -0.97 -15.73 7.88
CA ALA A 63 -2.12 -16.62 8.09
C ALA A 63 -3.31 -16.27 7.16
N GLU A 64 -3.05 -16.16 5.85
CA GLU A 64 -4.01 -15.81 4.79
C GLU A 64 -4.63 -14.40 4.89
N LYS A 65 -4.30 -13.62 5.93
CA LYS A 65 -4.72 -12.23 6.06
C LYS A 65 -3.72 -11.29 5.39
N GLU A 66 -4.25 -10.26 4.75
CA GLU A 66 -3.44 -9.19 4.16
C GLU A 66 -3.03 -8.20 5.25
N ILE A 67 -1.74 -7.96 5.39
CA ILE A 67 -1.14 -7.06 6.37
C ILE A 67 -0.30 -6.05 5.59
N HIS A 68 -0.45 -4.78 5.87
CA HIS A 68 0.33 -3.74 5.21
C HIS A 68 1.38 -3.15 6.15
N LEU A 69 2.58 -2.93 5.62
CA LEU A 69 3.68 -2.27 6.33
C LEU A 69 4.07 -0.99 5.60
N LEU A 70 3.99 0.14 6.31
CA LEU A 70 4.52 1.42 5.82
C LEU A 70 6.02 1.49 6.10
N GLY A 71 6.79 1.90 5.11
CA GLY A 71 8.18 2.30 5.29
C GLY A 71 8.30 3.81 5.12
N TYR A 72 8.76 4.53 6.13
CA TYR A 72 9.03 5.96 6.02
C TYR A 72 10.54 6.24 5.94
N ASN A 73 10.92 7.34 5.31
CA ASN A 73 12.31 7.75 5.08
C ASN A 73 13.14 6.74 4.28
N ILE A 74 12.51 6.05 3.36
CA ILE A 74 13.12 5.02 2.53
C ILE A 74 14.24 5.61 1.66
N ASP A 75 15.39 4.95 1.69
CA ASP A 75 16.43 5.14 0.66
C ASP A 75 15.97 4.49 -0.65
N ARG A 76 15.62 5.33 -1.61
CA ARG A 76 15.15 4.89 -2.94
C ARG A 76 16.22 4.14 -3.74
N THR A 77 17.49 4.24 -3.35
CA THR A 77 18.60 3.58 -4.00
C THR A 77 18.96 2.22 -3.39
N SER A 78 18.26 1.81 -2.32
CA SER A 78 18.44 0.50 -1.70
C SER A 78 18.33 -0.63 -2.72
N ARG A 79 19.40 -1.41 -2.88
CA ARG A 79 19.45 -2.51 -3.85
C ARG A 79 18.50 -3.65 -3.44
N SER A 80 18.49 -4.01 -2.16
CA SER A 80 17.63 -5.09 -1.63
C SER A 80 16.14 -4.76 -1.82
N LEU A 81 15.71 -3.55 -1.44
CA LEU A 81 14.34 -3.14 -1.63
C LEU A 81 13.94 -3.12 -3.12
N ASN A 82 14.74 -2.52 -3.99
CA ASN A 82 14.44 -2.49 -5.43
C ASN A 82 14.42 -3.88 -6.06
N ALA A 83 15.28 -4.80 -5.64
CA ALA A 83 15.28 -6.19 -6.10
C ALA A 83 13.97 -6.90 -5.66
N ALA A 84 13.58 -6.77 -4.39
CA ALA A 84 12.33 -7.34 -3.87
C ALA A 84 11.08 -6.78 -4.57
N LEU A 85 11.05 -5.47 -4.83
CA LEU A 85 9.94 -4.83 -5.57
C LEU A 85 9.85 -5.36 -7.01
N THR A 86 10.99 -5.55 -7.66
CA THR A 86 11.05 -6.16 -9.01
C THR A 86 10.51 -7.59 -8.98
N GLU A 87 10.88 -8.38 -7.97
CA GLU A 87 10.39 -9.75 -7.80
C GLU A 87 8.88 -9.79 -7.55
N LEU A 88 8.35 -8.91 -6.69
CA LEU A 88 6.91 -8.78 -6.46
C LEU A 88 6.13 -8.42 -7.74
N GLN A 89 6.67 -7.51 -8.56
CA GLN A 89 6.07 -7.14 -9.83
C GLN A 89 6.09 -8.31 -10.83
N ASN A 90 7.20 -9.02 -10.92
CA ASN A 90 7.33 -10.21 -11.78
C ASN A 90 6.39 -11.33 -11.32
N ALA A 91 6.32 -11.60 -10.01
CA ALA A 91 5.41 -12.58 -9.44
C ALA A 91 3.93 -12.22 -9.70
N ARG A 92 3.57 -10.93 -9.63
CA ARG A 92 2.24 -10.43 -9.98
C ARG A 92 1.94 -10.70 -11.46
N ARG A 93 2.86 -10.37 -12.37
CA ARG A 93 2.71 -10.60 -13.80
C ARG A 93 2.53 -12.11 -14.11
N HIS A 94 3.43 -12.95 -13.61
CA HIS A 94 3.35 -14.40 -13.78
C HIS A 94 2.04 -14.99 -13.24
N ARG A 95 1.53 -14.46 -12.13
CA ARG A 95 0.23 -14.85 -11.58
C ARG A 95 -0.90 -14.56 -12.56
N ILE A 96 -0.93 -13.36 -13.14
CA ILE A 96 -1.94 -12.96 -14.13
C ILE A 96 -1.81 -13.83 -15.39
N GLU A 97 -0.62 -14.09 -15.88
CA GLU A 97 -0.36 -15.00 -17.01
C GLU A 97 -0.95 -16.40 -16.74
N LYS A 98 -0.71 -16.95 -15.53
CA LYS A 98 -1.29 -18.25 -15.14
C LYS A 98 -2.82 -18.22 -15.06
N MET A 99 -3.42 -17.13 -14.55
CA MET A 99 -4.88 -16.97 -14.50
C MET A 99 -5.48 -16.90 -15.90
N VAL A 100 -4.89 -16.08 -16.79
CA VAL A 100 -5.31 -15.96 -18.20
C VAL A 100 -5.21 -17.32 -18.92
N LYS A 101 -4.09 -18.04 -18.69
CA LYS A 101 -3.94 -19.39 -19.27
C LYS A 101 -5.04 -20.34 -18.81
N LYS A 102 -5.36 -20.39 -17.51
CA LYS A 102 -6.45 -21.23 -16.98
C LYS A 102 -7.81 -20.91 -17.60
N LEU A 103 -8.10 -19.61 -17.81
CA LEU A 103 -9.34 -19.19 -18.48
C LEU A 103 -9.36 -19.61 -19.94
N ALA A 104 -8.26 -19.42 -20.67
CA ALA A 104 -8.12 -19.85 -22.06
C ALA A 104 -8.24 -21.36 -22.20
N ASP A 105 -7.61 -22.16 -21.34
CA ASP A 105 -7.70 -23.61 -21.29
C ASP A 105 -9.15 -24.10 -21.02
N SER A 106 -9.99 -23.26 -20.38
CA SER A 106 -11.41 -23.49 -20.14
C SER A 106 -12.30 -23.02 -21.31
N GLY A 107 -11.73 -22.64 -22.45
CA GLY A 107 -12.47 -22.25 -23.67
C GLY A 107 -12.87 -20.75 -23.70
N ILE A 108 -12.42 -19.93 -22.77
CA ILE A 108 -12.68 -18.48 -22.78
C ILE A 108 -11.67 -17.81 -23.73
N PRO A 109 -12.12 -17.02 -24.75
CA PRO A 109 -11.21 -16.40 -25.73
C PRO A 109 -10.50 -15.15 -25.12
N ILE A 110 -9.60 -15.36 -24.15
CA ILE A 110 -8.84 -14.33 -23.45
C ILE A 110 -7.33 -14.53 -23.68
N THR A 111 -6.61 -13.42 -23.86
CA THR A 111 -5.15 -13.42 -24.03
C THR A 111 -4.48 -12.41 -23.10
N MET A 112 -3.18 -12.58 -22.84
CA MET A 112 -2.41 -11.58 -22.10
C MET A 112 -2.43 -10.21 -22.78
N GLN A 113 -2.42 -10.17 -24.10
CA GLN A 113 -2.46 -8.92 -24.87
C GLN A 113 -3.77 -8.15 -24.61
N THR A 114 -4.93 -8.84 -24.63
CA THR A 114 -6.23 -8.22 -24.34
C THR A 114 -6.31 -7.73 -22.91
N VAL A 115 -5.76 -8.44 -21.93
CA VAL A 115 -5.73 -8.01 -20.53
C VAL A 115 -4.77 -6.82 -20.33
N GLN A 116 -3.61 -6.85 -20.98
CA GLN A 116 -2.61 -5.79 -20.87
C GLN A 116 -3.10 -4.46 -21.48
N SER A 117 -3.88 -4.49 -22.56
CA SER A 117 -4.47 -3.30 -23.16
C SER A 117 -5.43 -2.56 -22.23
N LYS A 118 -5.93 -3.21 -21.16
CA LYS A 118 -6.85 -2.62 -20.17
C LYS A 118 -6.11 -1.93 -19.01
N SER A 119 -4.80 -2.15 -18.86
CA SER A 119 -4.05 -1.60 -17.72
C SER A 119 -3.64 -0.13 -17.89
N ALA A 120 -3.75 0.44 -19.11
CA ALA A 120 -3.35 1.81 -19.42
C ALA A 120 -1.97 2.23 -18.85
N GLY A 121 -1.04 1.26 -18.77
CA GLY A 121 0.30 1.48 -18.19
C GLY A 121 0.40 1.28 -16.67
N SER A 122 -0.70 1.00 -15.99
CA SER A 122 -0.71 0.66 -14.56
C SER A 122 -0.32 -0.80 -14.32
N SER A 123 -0.07 -1.16 -13.07
CA SER A 123 0.21 -2.54 -12.68
C SER A 123 -0.98 -3.45 -12.98
N ILE A 124 -0.73 -4.51 -13.76
CA ILE A 124 -1.75 -5.46 -14.19
C ILE A 124 -2.29 -6.28 -13.00
N GLY A 125 -3.61 -6.48 -12.94
CA GLY A 125 -4.26 -7.18 -11.84
C GLY A 125 -5.58 -7.90 -12.23
N ARG A 126 -6.20 -8.58 -11.26
CA ARG A 126 -7.49 -9.27 -11.44
C ARG A 126 -8.62 -8.40 -12.01
N PRO A 127 -8.76 -7.12 -11.65
CA PRO A 127 -9.78 -6.26 -12.24
C PRO A 127 -9.66 -6.14 -13.76
N HIS A 128 -8.45 -6.15 -14.31
CA HIS A 128 -8.23 -6.09 -15.77
C HIS A 128 -8.66 -7.38 -16.47
N ILE A 129 -8.46 -8.57 -15.83
CA ILE A 129 -9.01 -9.83 -16.33
C ILE A 129 -10.54 -9.78 -16.30
N ALA A 130 -11.11 -9.36 -15.15
CA ALA A 130 -12.56 -9.28 -14.98
C ALA A 130 -13.21 -8.29 -15.95
N LEU A 131 -12.52 -7.20 -16.30
CA LEU A 131 -12.98 -6.25 -17.31
C LEU A 131 -13.06 -6.92 -18.71
N VAL A 132 -12.05 -7.72 -19.08
CA VAL A 132 -12.10 -8.49 -20.34
C VAL A 132 -13.24 -9.52 -20.32
N LEU A 133 -13.44 -10.24 -19.20
CA LEU A 133 -14.57 -11.17 -19.07
C LEU A 133 -15.93 -10.46 -19.22
N LYS A 134 -16.05 -9.23 -18.70
CA LYS A 134 -17.24 -8.39 -18.88
C LYS A 134 -17.44 -7.99 -20.33
N GLU A 135 -16.41 -7.55 -21.01
CA GLU A 135 -16.46 -7.17 -22.44
C GLU A 135 -16.82 -8.36 -23.34
N LEU A 136 -16.41 -9.57 -22.96
CA LEU A 136 -16.79 -10.81 -23.64
C LEU A 136 -18.23 -11.27 -23.30
N GLY A 137 -18.96 -10.55 -22.44
CA GLY A 137 -20.33 -10.90 -22.04
C GLY A 137 -20.44 -12.11 -21.11
N ILE A 138 -19.30 -12.60 -20.56
CA ILE A 138 -19.26 -13.78 -19.67
C ILE A 138 -19.77 -13.41 -18.28
N VAL A 139 -19.53 -12.17 -17.84
CA VAL A 139 -20.02 -11.63 -16.57
C VAL A 139 -20.63 -10.23 -16.78
N LYS A 140 -21.50 -9.82 -15.86
CA LYS A 140 -22.17 -8.51 -15.93
C LYS A 140 -21.36 -7.39 -15.30
N THR A 141 -20.58 -7.71 -14.28
CA THR A 141 -19.78 -6.72 -13.52
C THR A 141 -18.35 -7.24 -13.29
N ILE A 142 -17.43 -6.32 -12.98
CA ILE A 142 -16.04 -6.64 -12.61
C ILE A 142 -16.02 -7.48 -11.33
N ASP A 143 -16.85 -7.12 -10.34
CA ASP A 143 -16.94 -7.85 -9.07
C ASP A 143 -17.42 -9.30 -9.28
N GLU A 144 -18.39 -9.50 -10.15
CA GLU A 144 -18.84 -10.84 -10.53
C GLU A 144 -17.70 -11.66 -11.16
N GLY A 145 -16.91 -11.05 -12.05
CA GLY A 145 -15.75 -11.69 -12.67
C GLY A 145 -14.70 -12.09 -11.65
N ILE A 146 -14.40 -11.22 -10.69
CA ILE A 146 -13.46 -11.53 -9.61
C ILE A 146 -14.00 -12.65 -8.72
N LYS A 147 -15.26 -12.56 -8.30
CA LYS A 147 -15.89 -13.49 -7.36
C LYS A 147 -16.00 -14.90 -7.95
N ASN A 148 -16.43 -15.02 -9.21
CA ASN A 148 -16.81 -16.31 -9.80
C ASN A 148 -15.64 -17.02 -10.52
N TYR A 149 -14.57 -16.29 -10.90
CA TYR A 149 -13.46 -16.84 -11.69
C TYR A 149 -12.09 -16.71 -11.03
N LEU A 150 -11.83 -15.65 -10.25
CA LEU A 150 -10.49 -15.24 -9.84
C LEU A 150 -10.26 -15.24 -8.32
N SER A 151 -11.27 -15.62 -7.53
CA SER A 151 -11.19 -15.74 -6.07
C SER A 151 -10.77 -17.15 -5.62
N PRO A 152 -10.33 -17.34 -4.37
CA PRO A 152 -10.01 -18.65 -3.83
C PRO A 152 -11.13 -19.66 -4.07
N GLY A 153 -10.78 -20.87 -4.52
CA GLY A 153 -11.74 -21.91 -4.89
C GLY A 153 -12.31 -21.83 -6.30
N CYS A 154 -12.06 -20.71 -7.03
CA CYS A 154 -12.56 -20.54 -8.40
C CYS A 154 -11.60 -21.14 -9.44
N PRO A 155 -12.11 -21.49 -10.67
CA PRO A 155 -11.36 -22.22 -11.68
C PRO A 155 -10.04 -21.59 -12.10
N ALA A 156 -9.99 -20.26 -12.23
CA ALA A 156 -8.79 -19.55 -12.67
C ALA A 156 -7.98 -18.95 -11.51
N TYR A 157 -8.33 -19.27 -10.28
CA TYR A 157 -7.57 -18.77 -9.14
C TYR A 157 -6.11 -19.26 -9.16
N VAL A 158 -5.20 -18.33 -8.87
CA VAL A 158 -3.79 -18.57 -8.61
C VAL A 158 -3.41 -17.81 -7.34
N PRO A 159 -2.78 -18.43 -6.33
CA PRO A 159 -2.32 -17.75 -5.13
C PRO A 159 -1.39 -16.57 -5.47
N ARG A 160 -1.44 -15.51 -4.66
CA ARG A 160 -0.49 -14.38 -4.77
C ARG A 160 0.77 -14.71 -3.99
N TYR A 161 1.94 -14.56 -4.62
CA TYR A 161 3.19 -14.43 -3.87
C TYR A 161 3.14 -13.12 -3.06
N ARG A 162 3.43 -13.20 -1.79
CA ARG A 162 3.48 -12.07 -0.88
C ARG A 162 4.66 -12.24 0.07
N LEU A 163 5.24 -11.14 0.45
CA LEU A 163 6.18 -11.09 1.57
C LEU A 163 5.45 -11.43 2.87
N SER A 164 6.14 -12.00 3.83
CA SER A 164 5.70 -11.96 5.22
C SER A 164 5.89 -10.56 5.80
N PRO A 165 5.18 -10.19 6.86
CA PRO A 165 5.41 -8.92 7.56
C PRO A 165 6.84 -8.78 8.10
N PHE A 166 7.49 -9.90 8.43
CA PHE A 166 8.87 -9.93 8.93
C PHE A 166 9.88 -9.57 7.83
N GLU A 167 9.76 -10.18 6.65
CA GLU A 167 10.59 -9.83 5.48
C GLU A 167 10.41 -8.37 5.08
N ALA A 168 9.18 -7.84 5.17
CA ALA A 168 8.92 -6.42 4.89
C ALA A 168 9.60 -5.48 5.90
N ILE A 169 9.63 -5.85 7.20
CA ILE A 169 10.38 -5.09 8.21
C ILE A 169 11.86 -5.07 7.87
N ASP A 170 12.45 -6.21 7.48
CA ASP A 170 13.87 -6.27 7.11
C ASP A 170 14.17 -5.41 5.89
N LEU A 171 13.38 -5.52 4.82
CA LEU A 171 13.54 -4.71 3.60
C LEU A 171 13.44 -3.20 3.87
N ILE A 172 12.50 -2.78 4.72
CA ILE A 172 12.35 -1.38 5.11
C ILE A 172 13.58 -0.91 5.89
N LYS A 173 14.09 -1.71 6.83
CA LYS A 173 15.29 -1.38 7.62
C LYS A 173 16.56 -1.36 6.76
N GLU A 174 16.74 -2.32 5.86
CA GLU A 174 17.84 -2.35 4.89
C GLU A 174 17.81 -1.17 3.92
N ALA A 175 16.62 -0.62 3.68
CA ALA A 175 16.45 0.64 2.94
C ALA A 175 16.56 1.87 3.86
N ASN A 176 17.15 1.74 5.05
CA ASN A 176 17.30 2.81 6.04
C ASN A 176 15.98 3.46 6.47
N GLY A 177 14.86 2.77 6.29
CA GLY A 177 13.53 3.27 6.61
C GLY A 177 13.05 2.88 8.00
N ILE A 178 11.94 3.47 8.40
CA ILE A 178 11.22 3.18 9.64
C ILE A 178 10.01 2.29 9.33
N PRO A 179 10.01 1.00 9.76
CA PRO A 179 8.86 0.12 9.56
C PRO A 179 7.73 0.44 10.53
N VAL A 180 6.54 0.68 9.98
CA VAL A 180 5.32 1.03 10.70
C VAL A 180 4.18 0.12 10.26
N LEU A 181 3.43 -0.46 11.20
CA LEU A 181 2.25 -1.25 10.89
C LEU A 181 1.11 -0.33 10.41
N ALA A 182 0.64 -0.55 9.19
CA ALA A 182 -0.44 0.23 8.59
C ALA A 182 -1.79 -0.20 9.15
N HIS A 183 -2.68 0.74 9.42
CA HIS A 183 -4.11 0.58 9.76
C HIS A 183 -4.49 -0.78 10.41
N PRO A 184 -3.88 -1.17 11.55
CA PRO A 184 -4.02 -2.52 12.12
C PRO A 184 -5.46 -2.92 12.47
N GLY A 185 -6.34 -1.96 12.70
CA GLY A 185 -7.74 -2.22 13.03
C GLY A 185 -8.58 -2.81 11.89
N ILE A 186 -8.03 -2.92 10.67
CA ILE A 186 -8.75 -3.44 9.50
C ILE A 186 -8.60 -4.96 9.39
N SER A 187 -7.37 -5.48 9.45
CA SER A 187 -7.11 -6.90 9.13
C SER A 187 -6.03 -7.56 9.99
N THR A 188 -5.29 -6.80 10.80
CA THR A 188 -4.16 -7.34 11.55
C THR A 188 -4.63 -8.13 12.78
N PRO A 189 -4.24 -9.42 12.92
CA PRO A 189 -4.46 -10.17 14.16
C PRO A 189 -3.75 -9.48 15.33
N LEU A 190 -4.44 -9.25 16.43
CA LEU A 190 -3.86 -8.56 17.60
C LEU A 190 -2.66 -9.30 18.16
N GLU A 191 -2.69 -10.64 18.15
CA GLU A 191 -1.61 -11.51 18.60
C GLU A 191 -0.33 -11.41 17.75
N LEU A 192 -0.43 -10.88 16.53
CA LEU A 192 0.73 -10.67 15.67
C LEU A 192 1.53 -9.41 16.06
N ILE A 193 0.86 -8.38 16.59
CA ILE A 193 1.48 -7.06 16.82
C ILE A 193 2.68 -7.15 17.80
N PRO A 194 2.62 -7.84 18.95
CA PRO A 194 3.78 -8.01 19.83
C PRO A 194 4.96 -8.72 19.15
N ASN A 195 4.68 -9.71 18.27
CA ASN A 195 5.72 -10.42 17.54
C ASN A 195 6.44 -9.51 16.56
N LEU A 196 5.70 -8.66 15.83
CA LEU A 196 6.28 -7.66 14.92
C LEU A 196 7.13 -6.64 15.68
N ILE A 197 6.66 -6.15 16.82
CA ILE A 197 7.42 -5.21 17.69
C ILE A 197 8.71 -5.85 18.17
N ASN A 198 8.67 -7.10 18.62
CA ASN A 198 9.85 -7.82 19.09
C ASN A 198 10.84 -8.04 17.94
N TYR A 199 10.36 -8.30 16.74
CA TYR A 199 11.18 -8.48 15.54
C TYR A 199 11.84 -7.18 15.05
N GLY A 200 11.23 -6.01 15.29
CA GLY A 200 11.84 -4.74 14.91
C GLY A 200 10.90 -3.72 14.28
N LEU A 201 9.58 -3.92 14.39
CA LEU A 201 8.61 -2.88 14.06
C LEU A 201 8.85 -1.65 14.93
N GLN A 202 8.83 -0.46 14.34
CA GLN A 202 9.18 0.79 15.02
C GLN A 202 7.99 1.75 15.18
N GLY A 203 6.83 1.43 14.65
CA GLY A 203 5.65 2.27 14.81
C GLY A 203 4.34 1.59 14.44
N ILE A 204 3.25 2.27 14.76
CA ILE A 204 1.87 1.85 14.45
C ILE A 204 1.12 3.05 13.90
N GLU A 205 0.37 2.85 12.82
CA GLU A 205 -0.57 3.83 12.31
C GLU A 205 -1.86 3.78 13.15
N VAL A 206 -1.98 4.72 14.07
CA VAL A 206 -3.09 4.79 15.01
C VAL A 206 -4.26 5.60 14.44
N TYR A 207 -3.95 6.74 13.81
CA TYR A 207 -4.95 7.65 13.29
C TYR A 207 -5.26 7.35 11.83
N HIS A 208 -6.34 6.58 11.61
CA HIS A 208 -6.79 6.17 10.28
C HIS A 208 -8.32 6.34 10.15
N PRO A 209 -8.87 6.75 8.99
CA PRO A 209 -10.31 7.01 8.82
C PRO A 209 -11.22 5.81 9.12
N LYS A 210 -10.71 4.60 8.92
CA LYS A 210 -11.45 3.35 9.17
C LYS A 210 -11.31 2.83 10.62
N HIS A 211 -10.50 3.49 11.47
CA HIS A 211 -10.43 3.13 12.88
C HIS A 211 -11.55 3.81 13.66
N THR A 212 -12.21 3.05 14.53
CA THR A 212 -13.16 3.60 15.50
C THR A 212 -12.41 4.36 16.61
N ALA A 213 -13.12 5.20 17.36
CA ALA A 213 -12.55 5.90 18.52
C ALA A 213 -11.97 4.91 19.54
N ASP A 214 -12.66 3.78 19.78
CA ASP A 214 -12.19 2.73 20.71
C ASP A 214 -10.91 2.06 20.21
N GLN A 215 -10.80 1.81 18.92
CA GLN A 215 -9.55 1.27 18.35
C GLN A 215 -8.38 2.25 18.49
N ILE A 216 -8.60 3.55 18.28
CA ILE A 216 -7.58 4.57 18.48
C ILE A 216 -7.11 4.56 19.95
N VAL A 217 -8.05 4.59 20.90
CA VAL A 217 -7.75 4.55 22.34
C VAL A 217 -7.00 3.26 22.69
N PHE A 218 -7.46 2.11 22.19
CA PHE A 218 -6.80 0.82 22.40
C PHE A 218 -5.33 0.86 21.95
N TYR A 219 -5.04 1.31 20.72
CA TYR A 219 -3.66 1.34 20.22
C TYR A 219 -2.79 2.35 20.96
N LEU A 220 -3.34 3.49 21.42
CA LEU A 220 -2.60 4.45 22.23
C LEU A 220 -2.19 3.84 23.58
N HIS A 221 -3.10 3.15 24.26
CA HIS A 221 -2.81 2.43 25.52
C HIS A 221 -1.81 1.29 25.26
N PHE A 222 -2.04 0.48 24.24
CA PHE A 222 -1.14 -0.61 23.87
C PHE A 222 0.29 -0.12 23.65
N ILE A 223 0.48 1.03 22.96
CA ILE A 223 1.79 1.64 22.75
C ILE A 223 2.38 2.16 24.06
N ALA A 224 1.57 2.78 24.92
CA ALA A 224 2.03 3.31 26.21
C ALA A 224 2.52 2.20 27.15
N ASP A 225 1.85 1.05 27.12
CA ASP A 225 2.20 -0.13 27.95
C ASP A 225 3.38 -0.94 27.38
N THR A 226 3.81 -0.64 26.15
CA THR A 226 4.94 -1.30 25.52
C THR A 226 6.25 -0.72 26.04
N ALA A 227 7.21 -1.59 26.42
CA ALA A 227 8.54 -1.17 26.88
C ALA A 227 9.38 -0.46 25.79
N LYS A 228 8.99 -0.58 24.52
CA LYS A 228 9.65 0.07 23.37
C LYS A 228 8.97 1.38 23.01
N SER A 229 9.77 2.40 22.71
CA SER A 229 9.26 3.67 22.20
C SER A 229 8.81 3.50 20.74
N LEU A 230 7.51 3.33 20.51
CA LEU A 230 6.95 3.20 19.18
C LEU A 230 6.52 4.56 18.60
N LEU A 231 6.75 4.74 17.31
CA LEU A 231 6.27 5.87 16.55
C LEU A 231 4.75 5.76 16.35
N ILE A 232 4.00 6.80 16.71
CA ILE A 232 2.57 6.91 16.44
C ILE A 232 2.41 7.68 15.15
N THR A 233 1.83 7.04 14.12
CA THR A 233 1.55 7.71 12.86
C THR A 233 0.05 7.78 12.57
N GLY A 234 -0.28 8.35 11.43
CA GLY A 234 -1.62 8.37 10.88
C GLY A 234 -1.61 8.89 9.46
N GLY A 235 -2.60 8.50 8.73
CA GLY A 235 -2.78 8.87 7.34
C GLY A 235 -4.25 8.79 6.94
N SER A 236 -4.57 9.36 5.80
CA SER A 236 -5.92 9.31 5.23
C SER A 236 -6.14 8.08 4.35
N ASP A 237 -5.08 7.37 4.00
CA ASP A 237 -5.12 6.30 3.01
C ASP A 237 -5.81 6.75 1.71
N PHE A 238 -5.46 7.97 1.28
CA PHE A 238 -6.11 8.67 0.16
C PHE A 238 -5.81 7.98 -1.17
N HIS A 239 -6.86 7.55 -1.85
CA HIS A 239 -6.81 7.01 -3.22
C HIS A 239 -7.51 7.93 -4.23
N GLY A 240 -8.42 8.80 -3.78
CA GLY A 240 -9.05 9.85 -4.58
C GLY A 240 -10.25 9.40 -5.41
N TYR A 241 -10.83 8.24 -5.14
CA TYR A 241 -12.02 7.75 -5.86
C TYR A 241 -13.33 8.17 -5.21
N GLU A 242 -13.37 8.22 -3.87
CA GLU A 242 -14.57 8.48 -3.11
C GLU A 242 -14.61 9.92 -2.55
N LYS A 243 -15.80 10.46 -2.36
CA LYS A 243 -15.96 11.79 -1.70
C LYS A 243 -15.38 11.80 -0.29
N THR A 244 -15.45 10.68 0.41
CA THR A 244 -14.89 10.48 1.75
C THR A 244 -13.37 10.56 1.75
N ASP A 245 -12.69 10.14 0.68
CA ASP A 245 -11.23 10.27 0.54
C ASP A 245 -10.82 11.73 0.64
N TYR A 246 -11.53 12.62 -0.07
CA TYR A 246 -11.23 14.06 -0.05
C TYR A 246 -11.53 14.71 1.31
N ALA A 247 -12.56 14.26 2.02
CA ALA A 247 -12.87 14.74 3.35
C ALA A 247 -11.79 14.33 4.36
N ASN A 248 -11.29 13.11 4.24
CA ASN A 248 -10.28 12.55 5.12
C ASN A 248 -8.86 13.04 4.82
N PHE A 249 -8.59 13.49 3.58
CA PHE A 249 -7.26 13.93 3.18
C PHE A 249 -6.82 15.18 3.96
N GLY A 250 -5.82 15.00 4.84
CA GLY A 250 -5.33 16.03 5.76
C GLY A 250 -6.16 16.18 7.05
N ALA A 251 -7.20 15.37 7.27
CA ALA A 251 -8.03 15.45 8.48
C ALA A 251 -7.44 14.72 9.69
N MET A 252 -6.52 13.77 9.46
CA MET A 252 -5.92 12.98 10.54
C MET A 252 -4.95 13.82 11.38
N LYS A 253 -5.22 13.96 12.67
CA LYS A 253 -4.39 14.74 13.62
C LYS A 253 -3.31 13.87 14.22
N VAL A 254 -2.15 13.84 13.60
CA VAL A 254 -0.97 13.12 14.09
C VAL A 254 -0.17 13.98 15.07
N PRO A 255 0.38 13.43 16.18
CA PRO A 255 1.20 14.19 17.10
C PRO A 255 2.42 14.83 16.42
N LEU A 256 2.70 16.11 16.69
CA LEU A 256 3.86 16.82 16.12
C LEU A 256 5.20 16.14 16.42
N ARG A 257 5.31 15.44 17.57
CA ARG A 257 6.51 14.66 17.91
C ARG A 257 6.83 13.62 16.87
N SER A 258 5.83 12.96 16.29
CA SER A 258 6.00 11.94 15.24
C SER A 258 6.61 12.54 13.99
N LEU A 259 6.14 13.72 13.58
CA LEU A 259 6.73 14.43 12.46
C LEU A 259 8.18 14.86 12.76
N ARG A 260 8.49 15.27 14.00
CA ARG A 260 9.86 15.61 14.42
C ARG A 260 10.78 14.40 14.31
N ILE A 261 10.34 13.23 14.80
CA ILE A 261 11.09 11.97 14.70
C ILE A 261 11.36 11.64 13.22
N LEU A 262 10.33 11.66 12.36
CA LEU A 262 10.49 11.40 10.92
C LEU A 262 11.44 12.41 10.25
N LYS A 263 11.43 13.69 10.67
CA LYS A 263 12.33 14.72 10.12
C LYS A 263 13.78 14.58 10.59
N SER A 264 14.00 14.13 11.81
CA SER A 264 15.33 14.02 12.44
C SER A 264 15.94 12.62 12.28
N TYR A 265 15.19 11.67 11.77
CA TYR A 265 15.67 10.30 11.58
C TYR A 265 16.96 10.26 10.76
N ARG A 266 17.96 9.60 11.31
CA ARG A 266 19.22 9.28 10.66
C ARG A 266 19.37 7.77 10.78
N PRO A 267 19.51 7.04 9.68
CA PRO A 267 19.83 5.62 9.74
C PRO A 267 21.18 5.46 10.46
N GLY A 268 21.25 4.43 11.34
CA GLY A 268 22.47 4.07 12.06
C GLY A 268 23.48 3.37 11.16
#